data_bf65b20d6bbd8e015fea9dfb0df6d4ef
#
_entry.id   bf65b20d6bbd8e015fea9dfb0df6d4ef
#
_cell.length_a   1.000
_cell.length_b   1.000
_cell.length_c   1.000
_cell.angle_alpha   90.00
_cell.angle_beta   90.00
_cell.angle_gamma   90.00
#
_symmetry.space_group_name_H-M   'P 1'
#
loop_
_entity.id
_entity.type
_entity.pdbx_description
1 polymer ?
#
loop_
_entity_poly.entity_id
_entity_poly.type
_entity_poly.pdbx_seq_one_letter_code
_entity_poly.pdbx_strand_id
1 'polypeptide(L)'
;MSKTMSSQADFTAHPVSPTLGAEIRGLDLSQPLGPDTASALADALDRHLVLVFRGQTLSDADLVRVSGHFGPLDKAPITENGRLHAPGHEEVYVISNVMENGRPIGALGAGESVWHADMTYLETPPYASSLYALEVPAEVGDTGFLSMFAAYDALPDALKRRVEGLSIKHDSTTNSGGYLRQGFAAPADVATSPGTVHPLVITHPVTGAKALLLGRRPHAHIPGLSVAESEALLDEVWAAAVRPELAWHHRWRVGDLVMWDNRWTMHRRDPFPDDQRRRMHRTQIAVPAGRRRTEADVRPEFGIIAKRPDTGANFAAGFNSALPTGW
;
A
#
# COMPACT_ATOMS: atom_id res chain seq x y z
N MET A 1 -37.12 -29.07 6.06
CA MET A 1 -35.83 -29.11 5.41
C MET A 1 -35.69 -27.87 4.54
N SER A 2 -35.17 -26.78 5.12
CA SER A 2 -34.93 -25.53 4.39
C SER A 2 -33.62 -25.66 3.61
N LYS A 3 -33.69 -25.68 2.28
CA LYS A 3 -32.52 -25.54 1.39
C LYS A 3 -31.97 -24.14 1.61
N THR A 4 -30.84 -24.05 2.29
CA THR A 4 -30.00 -22.86 2.25
C THR A 4 -29.56 -22.69 0.80
N MET A 5 -30.18 -21.77 0.08
CA MET A 5 -29.65 -21.30 -1.22
C MET A 5 -28.36 -20.59 -0.90
N SER A 6 -27.23 -21.18 -1.29
CA SER A 6 -25.97 -20.47 -1.39
C SER A 6 -26.20 -19.31 -2.38
N SER A 7 -26.22 -18.08 -1.89
CA SER A 7 -26.27 -16.91 -2.75
C SER A 7 -24.95 -16.90 -3.53
N GLN A 8 -25.03 -17.12 -4.83
CA GLN A 8 -23.89 -16.99 -5.72
C GLN A 8 -23.55 -15.50 -5.74
N ALA A 9 -22.27 -15.16 -5.51
CA ALA A 9 -21.85 -13.75 -5.56
C ALA A 9 -22.21 -13.17 -6.95
N ASP A 10 -22.70 -11.93 -6.97
CA ASP A 10 -23.16 -11.24 -8.19
C ASP A 10 -22.02 -10.85 -9.15
N PHE A 11 -20.80 -11.39 -8.96
CA PHE A 11 -19.62 -11.06 -9.76
C PHE A 11 -18.75 -12.28 -10.06
N THR A 12 -17.85 -12.09 -11.02
CA THR A 12 -16.79 -13.06 -11.35
C THR A 12 -15.42 -12.43 -11.16
N ALA A 13 -14.46 -13.20 -10.66
CA ALA A 13 -13.06 -12.80 -10.51
C ALA A 13 -12.19 -13.49 -11.55
N HIS A 14 -11.49 -12.71 -12.38
CA HIS A 14 -10.63 -13.18 -13.45
C HIS A 14 -9.16 -12.87 -13.09
N PRO A 15 -8.33 -13.86 -12.76
CA PRO A 15 -6.91 -13.62 -12.46
C PRO A 15 -6.20 -12.86 -13.59
N VAL A 16 -5.37 -11.87 -13.24
CA VAL A 16 -4.61 -11.05 -14.19
C VAL A 16 -3.12 -11.37 -14.21
N SER A 17 -2.63 -12.10 -13.20
CA SER A 17 -1.28 -12.64 -13.18
C SER A 17 -1.22 -13.97 -12.37
N PRO A 18 -0.13 -14.73 -12.46
CA PRO A 18 0.00 -15.99 -11.72
C PRO A 18 0.10 -15.83 -10.19
N THR A 19 0.59 -14.69 -9.71
CA THR A 19 0.95 -14.50 -8.29
C THR A 19 -0.01 -13.60 -7.52
N LEU A 20 -0.74 -12.72 -8.21
CA LEU A 20 -1.68 -11.77 -7.60
C LEU A 20 -2.57 -11.11 -8.64
N GLY A 21 -3.64 -10.50 -8.17
CA GLY A 21 -4.55 -9.67 -8.94
C GLY A 21 -5.67 -10.42 -9.63
N ALA A 22 -6.88 -9.86 -9.53
CA ALA A 22 -8.04 -10.30 -10.29
C ALA A 22 -8.87 -9.10 -10.79
N GLU A 23 -9.32 -9.18 -12.02
CA GLU A 23 -10.35 -8.28 -12.54
C GLU A 23 -11.72 -8.77 -12.10
N ILE A 24 -12.45 -7.92 -11.42
CA ILE A 24 -13.82 -8.18 -10.96
C ILE A 24 -14.80 -7.67 -12.02
N ARG A 25 -15.66 -8.56 -12.49
CA ARG A 25 -16.67 -8.25 -13.52
C ARG A 25 -18.07 -8.50 -13.00
N GLY A 26 -19.03 -7.73 -13.51
CA GLY A 26 -20.45 -7.88 -13.18
C GLY A 26 -20.95 -6.92 -12.09
N LEU A 27 -20.09 -6.05 -11.54
CA LEU A 27 -20.47 -5.07 -10.53
C LEU A 27 -20.43 -3.64 -11.07
N ASP A 28 -21.48 -2.89 -10.72
CA ASP A 28 -21.52 -1.43 -10.77
C ASP A 28 -21.36 -0.89 -9.34
N LEU A 29 -20.18 -0.37 -9.04
CA LEU A 29 -19.83 0.11 -7.70
C LEU A 29 -20.49 1.47 -7.36
N SER A 30 -21.16 2.13 -8.31
CA SER A 30 -22.01 3.28 -8.02
C SER A 30 -23.29 2.88 -7.25
N GLN A 31 -23.66 1.61 -7.33
CA GLN A 31 -24.80 1.06 -6.60
C GLN A 31 -24.38 0.55 -5.21
N PRO A 32 -25.30 0.55 -4.23
CA PRO A 32 -25.06 -0.09 -2.94
C PRO A 32 -24.76 -1.58 -3.09
N LEU A 33 -23.74 -2.05 -2.38
CA LEU A 33 -23.41 -3.48 -2.31
C LEU A 33 -24.23 -4.15 -1.19
N GLY A 34 -24.80 -5.30 -1.48
CA GLY A 34 -25.36 -6.17 -0.46
C GLY A 34 -24.28 -6.74 0.47
N PRO A 35 -24.63 -7.12 1.72
CA PRO A 35 -23.65 -7.62 2.68
C PRO A 35 -22.93 -8.88 2.20
N ASP A 36 -23.62 -9.78 1.50
CA ASP A 36 -23.04 -11.02 0.96
C ASP A 36 -22.00 -10.70 -0.16
N THR A 37 -22.33 -9.76 -1.06
CA THR A 37 -21.41 -9.29 -2.11
C THR A 37 -20.20 -8.59 -1.50
N ALA A 38 -20.39 -7.75 -0.49
CA ALA A 38 -19.29 -7.09 0.22
C ALA A 38 -18.36 -8.11 0.92
N SER A 39 -18.94 -9.13 1.57
CA SER A 39 -18.16 -10.22 2.17
C SER A 39 -17.37 -11.01 1.12
N ALA A 40 -18.02 -11.37 0.01
CA ALA A 40 -17.38 -12.09 -1.08
C ALA A 40 -16.23 -11.28 -1.74
N LEU A 41 -16.37 -9.95 -1.84
CA LEU A 41 -15.29 -9.07 -2.29
C LEU A 41 -14.13 -9.03 -1.31
N ALA A 42 -14.39 -9.03 0.00
CA ALA A 42 -13.34 -9.08 1.00
C ALA A 42 -12.58 -10.43 0.93
N ASP A 43 -13.29 -11.55 0.74
CA ASP A 43 -12.67 -12.87 0.52
C ASP A 43 -11.87 -12.92 -0.81
N ALA A 44 -12.37 -12.23 -1.84
CA ALA A 44 -11.63 -12.09 -3.10
C ALA A 44 -10.35 -11.26 -2.92
N LEU A 45 -10.37 -10.19 -2.13
CA LEU A 45 -9.17 -9.40 -1.81
C LEU A 45 -8.14 -10.22 -1.03
N ASP A 46 -8.54 -10.96 -0.02
CA ASP A 46 -7.65 -11.85 0.74
C ASP A 46 -7.03 -12.94 -0.18
N ARG A 47 -7.77 -13.43 -1.17
CA ARG A 47 -7.30 -14.48 -2.11
C ARG A 47 -6.41 -13.94 -3.19
N HIS A 48 -6.77 -12.80 -3.78
CA HIS A 48 -6.10 -12.26 -4.98
C HIS A 48 -5.16 -11.11 -4.68
N LEU A 49 -5.17 -10.54 -3.48
CA LEU A 49 -4.34 -9.44 -2.98
C LEU A 49 -4.56 -8.10 -3.68
N VAL A 50 -5.00 -8.10 -4.94
CA VAL A 50 -5.32 -6.91 -5.73
C VAL A 50 -6.61 -7.17 -6.50
N LEU A 51 -7.58 -6.26 -6.40
CA LEU A 51 -8.82 -6.29 -7.17
C LEU A 51 -8.86 -5.10 -8.13
N VAL A 52 -9.23 -5.36 -9.37
CA VAL A 52 -9.37 -4.37 -10.42
C VAL A 52 -10.83 -4.31 -10.86
N PHE A 53 -11.41 -3.13 -10.83
CA PHE A 53 -12.76 -2.85 -11.34
C PHE A 53 -12.63 -1.88 -12.49
N ARG A 54 -12.94 -2.34 -13.71
CA ARG A 54 -12.81 -1.52 -14.93
C ARG A 54 -14.06 -0.70 -15.19
N GLY A 55 -13.86 0.49 -15.79
CA GLY A 55 -14.94 1.29 -16.40
C GLY A 55 -16.02 1.76 -15.40
N GLN A 56 -15.64 1.99 -14.14
CA GLN A 56 -16.55 2.49 -13.11
C GLN A 56 -16.78 4.00 -13.27
N THR A 57 -17.97 4.47 -12.90
CA THR A 57 -18.29 5.90 -12.79
C THR A 57 -18.69 6.21 -11.35
N LEU A 58 -17.70 6.61 -10.54
CA LEU A 58 -17.87 6.78 -9.10
C LEU A 58 -17.78 8.26 -8.70
N SER A 59 -18.69 8.67 -7.84
CA SER A 59 -18.51 9.86 -7.02
C SER A 59 -17.55 9.58 -5.85
N ASP A 60 -17.06 10.63 -5.18
CA ASP A 60 -16.25 10.47 -3.95
C ASP A 60 -17.04 9.78 -2.84
N ALA A 61 -18.35 10.03 -2.76
CA ALA A 61 -19.24 9.33 -1.82
C ALA A 61 -19.32 7.83 -2.12
N ASP A 62 -19.35 7.43 -3.40
CA ASP A 62 -19.32 6.01 -3.80
C ASP A 62 -18.00 5.37 -3.43
N LEU A 63 -16.87 6.05 -3.68
CA LEU A 63 -15.54 5.59 -3.32
C LEU A 63 -15.41 5.37 -1.82
N VAL A 64 -15.89 6.31 -0.99
CA VAL A 64 -15.94 6.19 0.48
C VAL A 64 -16.82 5.03 0.90
N ARG A 65 -18.01 4.91 0.33
CA ARG A 65 -18.96 3.82 0.63
C ARG A 65 -18.38 2.45 0.30
N VAL A 66 -17.85 2.27 -0.90
CA VAL A 66 -17.24 1.00 -1.34
C VAL A 66 -16.06 0.62 -0.45
N SER A 67 -15.15 1.55 -0.22
CA SER A 67 -13.98 1.32 0.63
C SER A 67 -14.36 1.01 2.09
N GLY A 68 -15.43 1.63 2.58
CA GLY A 68 -15.96 1.45 3.94
C GLY A 68 -16.46 0.02 4.24
N HIS A 69 -16.80 -0.77 3.21
CA HIS A 69 -17.13 -2.19 3.40
C HIS A 69 -15.94 -3.04 3.87
N PHE A 70 -14.72 -2.58 3.61
CA PHE A 70 -13.50 -3.30 3.98
C PHE A 70 -12.94 -2.88 5.35
N GLY A 71 -13.35 -1.73 5.88
CA GLY A 71 -12.94 -1.25 7.19
C GLY A 71 -13.08 0.26 7.36
N PRO A 72 -12.77 0.80 8.55
CA PRO A 72 -12.75 2.23 8.78
C PRO A 72 -11.75 2.94 7.86
N LEU A 73 -12.09 4.15 7.39
CA LEU A 73 -11.22 4.92 6.52
C LEU A 73 -10.37 5.90 7.33
N ASP A 74 -9.11 6.01 6.95
CA ASP A 74 -8.22 7.06 7.45
C ASP A 74 -8.49 8.38 6.69
N LYS A 75 -8.30 9.51 7.38
CA LYS A 75 -8.34 10.81 6.73
C LYS A 75 -7.08 11.01 5.88
N ALA A 76 -7.24 11.73 4.77
CA ALA A 76 -6.12 12.12 3.93
C ALA A 76 -5.03 12.85 4.76
N PRO A 77 -3.73 12.64 4.48
CA PRO A 77 -2.66 13.27 5.23
C PRO A 77 -2.69 14.80 5.04
N ILE A 78 -2.22 15.53 6.06
CA ILE A 78 -1.95 16.97 5.93
C ILE A 78 -0.57 17.12 5.31
N THR A 79 -0.49 17.93 4.26
CA THR A 79 0.77 18.31 3.60
C THR A 79 1.12 19.76 3.94
N GLU A 80 2.27 20.24 3.46
CA GLU A 80 2.64 21.68 3.57
C GLU A 80 1.61 22.61 2.92
N ASN A 81 0.87 22.12 1.93
CA ASN A 81 -0.23 22.83 1.27
C ASN A 81 -1.59 22.60 1.94
N GLY A 82 -1.61 22.08 3.16
CA GLY A 82 -2.81 21.68 3.88
C GLY A 82 -3.26 20.25 3.55
N ARG A 83 -4.51 19.93 3.85
CA ARG A 83 -5.09 18.62 3.54
C ARG A 83 -5.59 18.61 2.10
N LEU A 84 -4.92 17.85 1.24
CA LEU A 84 -5.28 17.70 -0.17
C LEU A 84 -6.27 16.54 -0.32
N HIS A 85 -7.54 16.83 -0.06
CA HIS A 85 -8.64 15.86 -0.11
C HIS A 85 -9.75 16.35 -1.05
N ALA A 86 -10.60 15.44 -1.50
CA ALA A 86 -11.78 15.78 -2.28
C ALA A 86 -12.75 16.64 -1.46
N PRO A 87 -13.42 17.64 -2.05
CA PRO A 87 -14.35 18.50 -1.35
C PRO A 87 -15.45 17.71 -0.65
N GLY A 88 -15.61 17.92 0.66
CA GLY A 88 -16.60 17.23 1.49
C GLY A 88 -16.23 15.81 1.94
N HIS A 89 -15.07 15.26 1.53
CA HIS A 89 -14.62 13.90 1.84
C HIS A 89 -13.18 13.90 2.33
N GLU A 90 -12.96 14.09 3.62
CA GLU A 90 -11.62 14.15 4.22
C GLU A 90 -10.85 12.80 4.12
N GLU A 91 -11.55 11.70 3.86
CA GLU A 91 -11.01 10.35 3.66
C GLU A 91 -10.45 10.14 2.25
N VAL A 92 -10.81 11.01 1.30
CA VAL A 92 -10.41 10.88 -0.11
C VAL A 92 -9.19 11.74 -0.38
N TYR A 93 -8.02 11.12 -0.41
CA TYR A 93 -6.75 11.79 -0.71
C TYR A 93 -6.59 12.00 -2.22
N VAL A 94 -6.33 13.25 -2.65
CA VAL A 94 -6.09 13.58 -4.05
C VAL A 94 -4.61 13.37 -4.38
N ILE A 95 -4.33 12.41 -5.28
CA ILE A 95 -2.97 12.14 -5.79
C ILE A 95 -2.91 12.68 -7.22
N SER A 96 -2.13 13.73 -7.43
CA SER A 96 -2.13 14.45 -8.71
C SER A 96 -0.87 15.29 -8.91
N ASN A 97 -0.44 15.44 -10.18
CA ASN A 97 0.53 16.45 -10.61
C ASN A 97 -0.15 17.71 -11.18
N VAL A 98 -1.48 17.79 -11.14
CA VAL A 98 -2.22 18.89 -11.74
C VAL A 98 -2.13 20.15 -10.89
N MET A 99 -1.91 21.28 -11.57
CA MET A 99 -1.93 22.61 -10.99
C MET A 99 -3.19 23.36 -11.44
N GLU A 100 -3.91 23.96 -10.50
CA GLU A 100 -5.06 24.83 -10.76
C GLU A 100 -4.81 26.21 -10.10
N ASN A 101 -4.93 27.28 -10.88
CA ASN A 101 -4.66 28.64 -10.41
C ASN A 101 -3.30 28.79 -9.70
N GLY A 102 -2.26 28.10 -10.20
CA GLY A 102 -0.90 28.13 -9.65
C GLY A 102 -0.72 27.33 -8.34
N ARG A 103 -1.71 26.53 -7.95
CA ARG A 103 -1.64 25.68 -6.74
C ARG A 103 -1.82 24.21 -7.09
N PRO A 104 -1.10 23.28 -6.41
CA PRO A 104 -1.33 21.86 -6.59
C PRO A 104 -2.70 21.48 -6.04
N ILE A 105 -3.46 20.70 -6.82
CA ILE A 105 -4.74 20.13 -6.36
C ILE A 105 -4.55 18.82 -5.60
N GLY A 106 -3.38 18.22 -5.70
CA GLY A 106 -3.04 16.94 -5.09
C GLY A 106 -1.56 16.87 -4.73
N ALA A 107 -1.12 15.70 -4.29
CA ALA A 107 0.25 15.43 -3.89
C ALA A 107 0.90 14.33 -4.74
N LEU A 108 2.21 14.05 -4.47
CA LEU A 108 3.06 13.01 -5.05
C LEU A 108 3.49 13.21 -6.51
N GLY A 109 3.12 14.33 -7.17
CA GLY A 109 3.67 14.72 -8.47
C GLY A 109 3.73 13.61 -9.53
N ALA A 110 4.64 13.72 -10.50
CA ALA A 110 4.83 12.79 -11.62
C ALA A 110 6.02 11.82 -11.44
N GLY A 111 6.89 12.05 -10.47
CA GLY A 111 8.10 11.24 -10.25
C GLY A 111 7.80 9.77 -9.91
N GLU A 112 8.80 8.91 -10.08
CA GLU A 112 8.73 7.51 -9.68
C GLU A 112 8.49 7.38 -8.17
N SER A 113 7.66 6.42 -7.80
CA SER A 113 7.54 5.97 -6.42
C SER A 113 8.22 4.60 -6.31
N VAL A 114 9.21 4.49 -5.41
CA VAL A 114 9.92 3.22 -5.20
C VAL A 114 8.97 2.12 -4.72
N TRP A 115 9.37 0.85 -4.89
CA TRP A 115 8.64 -0.28 -4.32
C TRP A 115 8.45 -0.10 -2.81
N HIS A 116 7.19 -0.15 -2.36
CA HIS A 116 6.85 0.00 -0.95
C HIS A 116 5.49 -0.63 -0.60
N ALA A 117 5.33 -0.90 0.69
CA ALA A 117 4.01 -1.04 1.30
C ALA A 117 3.72 0.24 2.09
N ASP A 118 2.47 0.67 2.07
CA ASP A 118 2.04 1.93 2.67
C ASP A 118 2.23 1.94 4.18
N MET A 119 2.81 3.05 4.68
CA MET A 119 2.86 3.42 6.10
C MET A 119 3.37 2.33 7.04
N THR A 120 4.28 1.47 6.59
CA THR A 120 4.88 0.42 7.42
C THR A 120 5.72 0.96 8.57
N TYR A 121 6.01 2.26 8.59
CA TYR A 121 6.62 2.96 9.71
C TYR A 121 5.65 3.17 10.89
N LEU A 122 4.37 2.85 10.75
CA LEU A 122 3.40 2.80 11.84
C LEU A 122 3.39 1.40 12.48
N GLU A 123 3.07 1.34 13.76
CA GLU A 123 2.89 0.07 14.48
C GLU A 123 1.78 -0.81 13.87
N THR A 124 0.72 -0.17 13.40
CA THR A 124 -0.35 -0.83 12.65
C THR A 124 -0.49 -0.16 11.29
N PRO A 125 0.19 -0.66 10.25
CA PRO A 125 0.00 -0.18 8.89
C PRO A 125 -1.44 -0.38 8.41
N PRO A 126 -1.90 0.40 7.41
CA PRO A 126 -3.23 0.20 6.84
C PRO A 126 -3.46 -1.24 6.35
N TYR A 127 -4.71 -1.69 6.44
CA TYR A 127 -5.16 -2.98 5.90
C TYR A 127 -5.07 -2.99 4.39
N ALA A 128 -5.71 -2.01 3.75
CA ALA A 128 -5.83 -1.92 2.31
C ALA A 128 -5.84 -0.46 1.85
N SER A 129 -5.66 -0.26 0.56
CA SER A 129 -5.87 1.03 -0.09
C SER A 129 -6.67 0.82 -1.37
N SER A 130 -7.45 1.84 -1.76
CA SER A 130 -8.06 1.88 -3.08
C SER A 130 -7.68 3.16 -3.83
N LEU A 131 -7.55 3.07 -5.15
CA LEU A 131 -7.15 4.16 -6.01
C LEU A 131 -8.07 4.20 -7.23
N TYR A 132 -8.76 5.31 -7.42
CA TYR A 132 -9.71 5.54 -8.49
C TYR A 132 -9.15 6.53 -9.52
N ALA A 133 -9.23 6.20 -10.80
CA ALA A 133 -8.62 6.93 -11.89
C ALA A 133 -9.60 7.93 -12.51
N LEU A 134 -9.34 9.24 -12.34
CA LEU A 134 -10.11 10.35 -12.93
C LEU A 134 -9.45 10.91 -14.18
N GLU A 135 -8.12 11.09 -14.17
CA GLU A 135 -7.31 11.48 -15.31
C GLU A 135 -6.03 10.66 -15.28
N VAL A 136 -5.66 10.05 -16.40
CA VAL A 136 -4.45 9.23 -16.49
C VAL A 136 -3.75 9.46 -17.83
N PRO A 137 -2.41 9.43 -17.86
CA PRO A 137 -1.65 9.36 -19.11
C PRO A 137 -2.03 8.12 -19.93
N ALA A 138 -1.98 8.21 -21.26
CA ALA A 138 -2.47 7.15 -22.13
C ALA A 138 -1.64 5.85 -22.08
N GLU A 139 -0.31 5.96 -21.90
CA GLU A 139 0.61 4.81 -22.08
C GLU A 139 1.70 4.69 -21.02
N VAL A 140 1.69 5.54 -20.00
CA VAL A 140 2.73 5.60 -18.95
C VAL A 140 2.11 5.84 -17.58
N GLY A 141 2.90 5.74 -16.52
CA GLY A 141 2.44 5.97 -15.16
C GLY A 141 1.67 4.77 -14.59
N ASP A 142 1.99 3.57 -15.08
CA ASP A 142 1.45 2.31 -14.58
C ASP A 142 1.77 2.11 -13.10
N THR A 143 1.01 1.24 -12.45
CA THR A 143 1.30 0.84 -11.08
C THR A 143 1.68 -0.63 -11.05
N GLY A 144 2.90 -0.90 -10.63
CA GLY A 144 3.38 -2.26 -10.38
C GLY A 144 2.92 -2.75 -9.01
N PHE A 145 2.55 -4.02 -8.93
CA PHE A 145 2.20 -4.75 -7.72
C PHE A 145 3.04 -6.02 -7.59
N LEU A 146 3.41 -6.37 -6.39
CA LEU A 146 4.25 -7.52 -6.08
C LEU A 146 3.70 -8.26 -4.86
N SER A 147 3.46 -9.57 -4.99
CA SER A 147 3.05 -10.43 -3.89
C SER A 147 4.23 -10.71 -2.95
N MET A 148 4.09 -10.39 -1.67
CA MET A 148 5.12 -10.66 -0.67
C MET A 148 5.21 -12.14 -0.30
N PHE A 149 4.18 -12.95 -0.60
CA PHE A 149 4.26 -14.42 -0.56
C PHE A 149 5.18 -14.93 -1.67
N ALA A 150 4.93 -14.53 -2.92
CA ALA A 150 5.77 -14.92 -4.06
C ALA A 150 7.21 -14.42 -3.90
N ALA A 151 7.40 -13.23 -3.33
CA ALA A 151 8.71 -12.68 -3.00
C ALA A 151 9.46 -13.55 -1.98
N TYR A 152 8.78 -14.00 -0.91
CA TYR A 152 9.38 -14.92 0.05
C TYR A 152 9.72 -16.28 -0.59
N ASP A 153 8.79 -16.84 -1.37
CA ASP A 153 8.99 -18.14 -2.04
C ASP A 153 10.18 -18.11 -2.99
N ALA A 154 10.43 -16.98 -3.64
CA ALA A 154 11.54 -16.76 -4.56
C ALA A 154 12.92 -16.63 -3.90
N LEU A 155 12.98 -16.44 -2.58
CA LEU A 155 14.27 -16.42 -1.87
C LEU A 155 14.95 -17.80 -1.94
N PRO A 156 16.27 -17.86 -2.16
CA PRO A 156 17.05 -19.07 -1.94
C PRO A 156 16.91 -19.58 -0.51
N ASP A 157 16.93 -20.90 -0.30
CA ASP A 157 16.75 -21.51 1.03
C ASP A 157 17.79 -21.02 2.05
N ALA A 158 19.03 -20.78 1.61
CA ALA A 158 20.05 -20.20 2.48
C ALA A 158 19.66 -18.80 2.98
N LEU A 159 19.06 -17.99 2.11
CA LEU A 159 18.60 -16.65 2.47
C LEU A 159 17.36 -16.69 3.34
N LYS A 160 16.38 -17.58 3.07
CA LYS A 160 15.23 -17.82 3.95
C LYS A 160 15.68 -18.14 5.37
N ARG A 161 16.66 -19.02 5.55
CA ARG A 161 17.20 -19.32 6.90
C ARG A 161 17.88 -18.13 7.57
N ARG A 162 18.56 -17.28 6.79
CA ARG A 162 19.25 -16.08 7.33
C ARG A 162 18.28 -15.01 7.79
N VAL A 163 17.14 -14.85 7.14
CA VAL A 163 16.14 -13.81 7.48
C VAL A 163 15.08 -14.27 8.47
N GLU A 164 14.99 -15.57 8.71
CA GLU A 164 14.02 -16.14 9.67
C GLU A 164 14.29 -15.60 11.09
N GLY A 165 13.26 -15.07 11.73
CA GLY A 165 13.33 -14.48 13.07
C GLY A 165 13.98 -13.11 13.15
N LEU A 166 14.47 -12.55 12.04
CA LEU A 166 14.96 -11.17 12.01
C LEU A 166 13.81 -10.17 12.01
N SER A 167 14.10 -9.00 12.54
CA SER A 167 13.23 -7.82 12.44
C SER A 167 13.83 -6.78 11.52
N ILE A 168 12.98 -5.93 10.96
CA ILE A 168 13.38 -4.83 10.11
C ILE A 168 12.73 -3.54 10.63
N LYS A 169 13.52 -2.47 10.75
CA LYS A 169 13.03 -1.14 11.07
C LYS A 169 12.64 -0.41 9.79
N HIS A 170 11.45 0.16 9.78
CA HIS A 170 10.90 0.95 8.67
C HIS A 170 11.01 2.44 9.00
N ASP A 171 11.78 3.16 8.19
CA ASP A 171 12.02 4.59 8.37
C ASP A 171 10.75 5.44 8.22
N SER A 172 10.56 6.39 9.14
CA SER A 172 9.46 7.35 9.10
C SER A 172 9.85 8.73 8.54
N THR A 173 11.12 8.97 8.24
CA THR A 173 11.62 10.32 7.90
C THR A 173 11.34 10.72 6.46
N THR A 174 11.26 9.75 5.54
CA THR A 174 11.03 9.99 4.11
C THR A 174 9.73 9.37 3.61
N ASN A 175 9.21 9.84 2.48
CA ASN A 175 8.08 9.24 1.79
C ASN A 175 8.55 8.30 0.65
N SER A 176 7.62 7.66 -0.06
CA SER A 176 7.93 6.72 -1.16
C SER A 176 8.52 7.40 -2.40
N GLY A 177 8.40 8.72 -2.53
CA GLY A 177 9.06 9.52 -3.56
C GLY A 177 10.48 9.97 -3.17
N GLY A 178 11.00 9.55 -1.99
CA GLY A 178 12.34 9.93 -1.53
C GLY A 178 12.43 11.31 -0.85
N TYR A 179 11.30 11.98 -0.66
CA TYR A 179 11.28 13.31 -0.01
C TYR A 179 11.18 13.20 1.51
N LEU A 180 11.89 14.10 2.21
CA LEU A 180 11.73 14.24 3.66
C LEU A 180 10.29 14.64 3.99
N ARG A 181 9.76 14.03 5.04
CA ARG A 181 8.46 14.43 5.60
C ARG A 181 8.64 15.69 6.43
N GLN A 182 7.61 16.51 6.45
CA GLN A 182 7.61 17.74 7.25
C GLN A 182 7.91 17.43 8.73
N GLY A 183 8.80 18.21 9.32
CA GLY A 183 9.22 18.03 10.70
C GLY A 183 10.33 17.01 10.91
N PHE A 184 10.81 16.34 9.86
CA PHE A 184 11.95 15.43 9.93
C PHE A 184 13.20 16.04 9.27
N ALA A 185 14.37 15.64 9.79
CA ALA A 185 15.66 15.83 9.15
C ALA A 185 16.13 14.54 8.52
N ALA A 186 17.03 14.62 7.54
CA ALA A 186 17.69 13.44 7.00
C ALA A 186 18.40 12.69 8.14
N PRO A 187 18.22 11.36 8.26
CA PRO A 187 18.85 10.61 9.33
C PRO A 187 20.37 10.62 9.13
N ALA A 188 21.10 11.00 10.18
CA ALA A 188 22.57 10.92 10.21
C ALA A 188 23.06 9.47 10.28
N ASP A 189 22.25 8.59 10.89
CA ASP A 189 22.49 7.15 11.02
C ASP A 189 21.17 6.40 10.85
N VAL A 190 21.11 5.51 9.86
CA VAL A 190 19.91 4.70 9.58
C VAL A 190 19.57 3.76 10.74
N ALA A 191 20.52 3.32 11.55
CA ALA A 191 20.26 2.46 12.70
C ALA A 191 19.42 3.18 13.78
N THR A 192 19.61 4.50 13.93
CA THR A 192 18.94 5.32 14.95
C THR A 192 17.82 6.19 14.40
N SER A 193 17.57 6.20 13.09
CA SER A 193 16.49 6.98 12.49
C SER A 193 15.12 6.58 13.06
N PRO A 194 14.16 7.52 13.19
CA PRO A 194 12.81 7.21 13.66
C PRO A 194 12.11 6.20 12.76
N GLY A 195 11.32 5.32 13.36
CA GLY A 195 10.55 4.32 12.63
C GLY A 195 10.12 3.15 13.50
N THR A 196 9.30 2.29 12.95
CA THR A 196 8.79 1.11 13.65
C THR A 196 9.54 -0.15 13.23
N VAL A 197 9.74 -1.04 14.18
CA VAL A 197 10.37 -2.35 13.98
C VAL A 197 9.27 -3.39 13.79
N HIS A 198 9.35 -4.15 12.70
CA HIS A 198 8.45 -5.27 12.40
C HIS A 198 9.25 -6.56 12.16
N PRO A 199 8.63 -7.76 12.29
CA PRO A 199 9.24 -8.99 11.78
C PRO A 199 9.50 -8.84 10.27
N LEU A 200 10.69 -9.27 9.81
CA LEU A 200 11.02 -9.27 8.38
C LEU A 200 10.23 -10.34 7.62
N VAL A 201 9.99 -11.49 8.26
CA VAL A 201 9.13 -12.56 7.75
C VAL A 201 7.89 -12.64 8.61
N ILE A 202 6.72 -12.59 7.98
CA ILE A 202 5.41 -12.69 8.62
C ILE A 202 4.65 -13.91 8.10
N THR A 203 3.75 -14.44 8.93
CA THR A 203 2.97 -15.64 8.59
C THR A 203 1.50 -15.29 8.46
N HIS A 204 0.87 -15.74 7.39
CA HIS A 204 -0.56 -15.53 7.19
C HIS A 204 -1.36 -16.35 8.22
N PRO A 205 -2.28 -15.72 8.99
CA PRO A 205 -2.90 -16.35 10.16
C PRO A 205 -3.78 -17.57 9.84
N VAL A 206 -4.35 -17.58 8.65
CA VAL A 206 -5.30 -18.63 8.26
C VAL A 206 -4.59 -19.75 7.47
N THR A 207 -3.70 -19.35 6.55
CA THR A 207 -3.07 -20.32 5.61
C THR A 207 -1.73 -20.84 6.11
N GLY A 208 -1.08 -20.17 7.06
CA GLY A 208 0.28 -20.47 7.50
C GLY A 208 1.37 -20.09 6.47
N ALA A 209 0.99 -19.49 5.33
CA ALA A 209 1.94 -19.08 4.31
C ALA A 209 2.84 -17.95 4.82
N LYS A 210 4.14 -18.00 4.51
CA LYS A 210 5.10 -16.99 4.88
C LYS A 210 5.19 -15.89 3.81
N ALA A 211 5.36 -14.65 4.24
CA ALA A 211 5.54 -13.49 3.38
C ALA A 211 6.65 -12.60 3.93
N LEU A 212 7.24 -11.78 3.07
CA LEU A 212 8.17 -10.73 3.48
C LEU A 212 7.40 -9.46 3.89
N LEU A 213 7.91 -8.75 4.89
CA LEU A 213 7.47 -7.40 5.23
C LEU A 213 8.65 -6.43 5.06
N LEU A 214 8.90 -6.03 3.81
CA LEU A 214 10.07 -5.22 3.46
C LEU A 214 9.84 -3.72 3.65
N GLY A 215 8.59 -3.27 3.61
CA GLY A 215 8.24 -1.85 3.70
C GLY A 215 8.80 -1.07 2.51
N ARG A 216 9.96 -0.45 2.68
CA ARG A 216 10.67 0.34 1.67
C ARG A 216 12.17 0.17 1.88
N ARG A 217 12.96 0.06 0.77
CA ARG A 217 14.41 -0.16 0.86
C ARG A 217 15.18 1.01 1.47
N PRO A 218 14.96 2.28 1.04
CA PRO A 218 15.71 3.40 1.59
C PRO A 218 15.51 3.55 3.10
N HIS A 219 16.62 3.69 3.83
CA HIS A 219 16.68 3.88 5.28
C HIS A 219 16.10 2.74 6.13
N ALA A 220 15.81 1.57 5.53
CA ALA A 220 15.49 0.37 6.29
C ALA A 220 16.75 -0.13 7.01
N HIS A 221 16.58 -0.77 8.19
CA HIS A 221 17.67 -1.31 8.98
C HIS A 221 17.25 -2.58 9.71
N ILE A 222 18.15 -3.55 9.80
CA ILE A 222 17.96 -4.79 10.57
C ILE A 222 18.58 -4.58 11.96
N PRO A 223 17.78 -4.41 13.02
CA PRO A 223 18.30 -4.22 14.37
C PRO A 223 19.20 -5.38 14.80
N GLY A 224 20.31 -5.07 15.48
CA GLY A 224 21.30 -6.05 15.92
C GLY A 224 22.44 -6.31 14.94
N LEU A 225 22.34 -5.82 13.68
CA LEU A 225 23.44 -5.81 12.73
C LEU A 225 24.08 -4.43 12.66
N SER A 226 25.36 -4.38 12.31
CA SER A 226 25.98 -3.12 11.87
C SER A 226 25.28 -2.58 10.63
N VAL A 227 25.40 -1.28 10.35
CA VAL A 227 24.81 -0.67 9.15
C VAL A 227 25.30 -1.40 7.89
N ALA A 228 26.59 -1.70 7.78
CA ALA A 228 27.15 -2.38 6.61
C ALA A 228 26.59 -3.81 6.43
N GLU A 229 26.46 -4.58 7.49
CA GLU A 229 25.87 -5.93 7.44
C GLU A 229 24.39 -5.88 7.11
N SER A 230 23.65 -4.93 7.68
CA SER A 230 22.22 -4.70 7.40
C SER A 230 22.02 -4.32 5.93
N GLU A 231 22.78 -3.37 5.40
CA GLU A 231 22.72 -2.96 3.99
C GLU A 231 22.99 -4.14 3.06
N ALA A 232 24.07 -4.90 3.31
CA ALA A 232 24.43 -6.06 2.48
C ALA A 232 23.32 -7.13 2.49
N LEU A 233 22.73 -7.44 3.65
CA LEU A 233 21.66 -8.44 3.74
C LEU A 233 20.37 -7.92 3.10
N LEU A 234 20.00 -6.67 3.30
CA LEU A 234 18.82 -6.08 2.67
C LEU A 234 18.96 -6.02 1.15
N ASP A 235 20.14 -5.67 0.61
CA ASP A 235 20.38 -5.68 -0.84
C ASP A 235 20.21 -7.09 -1.42
N GLU A 236 20.74 -8.12 -0.75
CA GLU A 236 20.57 -9.51 -1.18
C GLU A 236 19.09 -9.93 -1.17
N VAL A 237 18.35 -9.58 -0.10
CA VAL A 237 16.91 -9.86 0.01
C VAL A 237 16.12 -9.15 -1.07
N TRP A 238 16.36 -7.85 -1.28
CA TRP A 238 15.65 -7.06 -2.28
C TRP A 238 15.94 -7.54 -3.70
N ALA A 239 17.18 -7.88 -4.02
CA ALA A 239 17.55 -8.43 -5.33
C ALA A 239 16.84 -9.77 -5.61
N ALA A 240 16.63 -10.60 -4.61
CA ALA A 240 15.93 -11.87 -4.75
C ALA A 240 14.40 -11.73 -4.77
N ALA A 241 13.85 -10.75 -4.02
CA ALA A 241 12.43 -10.56 -3.82
C ALA A 241 11.76 -9.69 -4.90
N VAL A 242 12.46 -8.61 -5.35
CA VAL A 242 11.89 -7.59 -6.24
C VAL A 242 12.39 -7.83 -7.66
N ARG A 243 11.86 -8.87 -8.30
CA ARG A 243 12.21 -9.25 -9.66
C ARG A 243 11.08 -8.92 -10.64
N PRO A 244 11.39 -8.46 -11.87
CA PRO A 244 10.36 -8.09 -12.85
C PRO A 244 9.34 -9.20 -13.12
N GLU A 245 9.78 -10.47 -13.16
CA GLU A 245 8.91 -11.62 -13.43
C GLU A 245 7.92 -11.94 -12.31
N LEU A 246 8.12 -11.42 -11.12
CA LEU A 246 7.20 -11.55 -9.98
C LEU A 246 6.20 -10.40 -9.91
N ALA A 247 6.46 -9.31 -10.61
CA ALA A 247 5.63 -8.11 -10.61
C ALA A 247 4.56 -8.18 -11.70
N TRP A 248 3.41 -7.63 -11.37
CA TRP A 248 2.35 -7.35 -12.34
C TRP A 248 2.12 -5.83 -12.39
N HIS A 249 2.02 -5.25 -13.61
CA HIS A 249 1.77 -3.82 -13.83
C HIS A 249 0.35 -3.60 -14.30
N HIS A 250 -0.38 -2.77 -13.53
CA HIS A 250 -1.70 -2.31 -13.93
C HIS A 250 -1.57 -1.11 -14.85
N ARG A 251 -2.01 -1.28 -16.10
CA ARG A 251 -2.17 -0.19 -17.06
C ARG A 251 -3.49 0.51 -16.82
N TRP A 252 -3.41 1.75 -16.40
CA TRP A 252 -4.56 2.55 -16.00
C TRP A 252 -5.43 2.99 -17.19
N ARG A 253 -6.73 3.05 -16.95
CA ARG A 253 -7.73 3.72 -17.77
C ARG A 253 -8.60 4.58 -16.87
N VAL A 254 -9.15 5.69 -17.42
CA VAL A 254 -10.15 6.48 -16.68
C VAL A 254 -11.31 5.59 -16.29
N GLY A 255 -11.78 5.70 -15.05
CA GLY A 255 -12.82 4.87 -14.48
C GLY A 255 -12.33 3.54 -13.88
N ASP A 256 -11.02 3.26 -13.88
CA ASP A 256 -10.50 2.11 -13.13
C ASP A 256 -10.49 2.40 -11.63
N LEU A 257 -11.01 1.46 -10.85
CA LEU A 257 -10.74 1.38 -9.41
C LEU A 257 -9.85 0.17 -9.17
N VAL A 258 -8.72 0.37 -8.48
CA VAL A 258 -7.85 -0.72 -8.03
C VAL A 258 -7.78 -0.68 -6.51
N MET A 259 -8.02 -1.82 -5.89
CA MET A 259 -7.88 -2.03 -4.44
C MET A 259 -6.81 -3.08 -4.18
N TRP A 260 -5.94 -2.85 -3.17
CA TRP A 260 -4.92 -3.83 -2.80
C TRP A 260 -4.81 -4.02 -1.30
N ASP A 261 -4.50 -5.26 -0.91
CA ASP A 261 -4.17 -5.61 0.47
C ASP A 261 -2.73 -5.17 0.77
N ASN A 262 -2.60 -4.12 1.55
CA ASN A 262 -1.31 -3.52 1.88
C ASN A 262 -0.44 -4.39 2.81
N ARG A 263 -1.01 -5.42 3.42
CA ARG A 263 -0.30 -6.31 4.36
C ARG A 263 0.62 -7.30 3.62
N TRP A 264 0.18 -7.70 2.42
CA TRP A 264 0.77 -8.80 1.66
C TRP A 264 1.30 -8.38 0.29
N THR A 265 1.22 -7.08 -0.05
CA THR A 265 1.72 -6.54 -1.31
C THR A 265 2.67 -5.37 -1.10
N MET A 266 3.59 -5.22 -2.02
CA MET A 266 4.22 -3.94 -2.31
C MET A 266 3.72 -3.41 -3.64
N HIS A 267 3.79 -2.10 -3.81
CA HIS A 267 3.46 -1.43 -5.05
C HIS A 267 4.47 -0.33 -5.36
N ARG A 268 4.53 0.06 -6.63
CA ARG A 268 5.28 1.23 -7.10
C ARG A 268 4.52 1.90 -8.23
N ARG A 269 4.76 3.18 -8.43
CA ARG A 269 4.28 3.90 -9.61
C ARG A 269 5.46 4.15 -10.55
N ASP A 270 5.26 3.81 -11.83
CA ASP A 270 6.20 4.17 -12.86
C ASP A 270 6.13 5.69 -13.13
N PRO A 271 7.26 6.34 -13.48
CA PRO A 271 7.27 7.76 -13.77
C PRO A 271 6.47 8.06 -15.03
N PHE A 272 6.01 9.29 -15.17
CA PHE A 272 5.37 9.81 -16.36
C PHE A 272 5.77 11.28 -16.59
N PRO A 273 5.67 11.81 -17.83
CA PRO A 273 6.02 13.20 -18.11
C PRO A 273 5.19 14.21 -17.29
N ASP A 274 5.84 15.27 -16.81
CA ASP A 274 5.19 16.30 -15.97
C ASP A 274 4.06 17.04 -16.68
N ASP A 275 4.09 17.12 -18.02
CA ASP A 275 3.07 17.75 -18.86
C ASP A 275 1.84 16.87 -19.09
N GLN A 276 1.91 15.59 -18.73
CA GLN A 276 0.76 14.68 -18.79
C GLN A 276 -0.01 14.73 -17.48
N ARG A 277 -1.30 14.99 -17.58
CA ARG A 277 -2.16 15.11 -16.40
C ARG A 277 -2.49 13.77 -15.81
N ARG A 278 -2.34 13.65 -14.49
CA ARG A 278 -2.79 12.50 -13.71
C ARG A 278 -3.52 12.98 -12.48
N ARG A 279 -4.76 12.52 -12.28
CA ARG A 279 -5.58 12.78 -11.11
C ARG A 279 -6.25 11.51 -10.65
N MET A 280 -5.94 11.11 -9.45
CA MET A 280 -6.43 9.91 -8.80
C MET A 280 -7.01 10.26 -7.44
N HIS A 281 -8.09 9.60 -7.06
CA HIS A 281 -8.65 9.67 -5.73
C HIS A 281 -8.36 8.38 -4.97
N ARG A 282 -7.80 8.52 -3.78
CA ARG A 282 -7.34 7.39 -2.95
C ARG A 282 -8.07 7.38 -1.62
N THR A 283 -8.51 6.20 -1.20
CA THR A 283 -8.89 5.95 0.20
C THR A 283 -7.90 4.97 0.84
N GLN A 284 -7.69 5.13 2.13
CA GLN A 284 -6.85 4.27 2.94
C GLN A 284 -7.69 3.62 4.03
N ILE A 285 -7.65 2.30 4.11
CA ILE A 285 -8.52 1.49 4.94
C ILE A 285 -7.72 0.99 6.14
N ALA A 286 -8.13 1.38 7.34
CA ALA A 286 -7.53 0.89 8.57
C ALA A 286 -7.88 -0.59 8.80
N VAL A 287 -7.08 -1.28 9.60
CA VAL A 287 -7.33 -2.68 9.94
C VAL A 287 -8.66 -2.82 10.68
N PRO A 288 -9.66 -3.52 10.12
CA PRO A 288 -10.94 -3.74 10.79
C PRO A 288 -10.77 -4.63 12.02
N ALA A 289 -11.66 -4.46 13.01
CA ALA A 289 -11.71 -5.35 14.17
C ALA A 289 -11.87 -6.81 13.72
N GLY A 290 -10.98 -7.71 14.16
CA GLY A 290 -10.98 -9.12 13.77
C GLY A 290 -10.15 -9.49 12.53
N ARG A 291 -9.63 -8.51 11.75
CA ARG A 291 -8.71 -8.72 10.63
C ARG A 291 -7.30 -8.17 10.91
N ARG A 292 -6.92 -8.05 12.16
CA ARG A 292 -5.55 -7.68 12.53
C ARG A 292 -4.59 -8.71 11.94
N ARG A 293 -3.39 -8.27 11.54
CA ARG A 293 -2.22 -9.16 11.55
C ARG A 293 -2.29 -9.85 12.89
N THR A 294 -2.05 -11.14 12.95
CA THR A 294 -2.36 -11.96 14.12
C THR A 294 -1.82 -11.39 15.44
N GLU A 295 -2.36 -11.88 16.58
CA GLU A 295 -1.73 -11.72 17.90
C GLU A 295 -0.26 -12.17 17.92
N ALA A 296 0.16 -13.07 17.02
CA ALA A 296 1.54 -13.49 16.81
C ALA A 296 2.42 -12.42 16.14
N ASP A 297 1.85 -11.44 15.43
CA ASP A 297 2.59 -10.30 14.89
C ASP A 297 2.96 -9.29 15.99
N VAL A 298 2.35 -9.43 17.17
CA VAL A 298 2.68 -8.69 18.39
C VAL A 298 3.45 -9.66 19.29
N ARG A 299 4.77 -9.79 19.07
CA ARG A 299 5.59 -10.53 20.02
C ARG A 299 5.67 -9.74 21.32
N PRO A 300 5.25 -10.32 22.47
CA PRO A 300 5.27 -9.63 23.78
C PRO A 300 6.67 -9.15 24.18
N GLU A 301 7.71 -9.82 23.70
CA GLU A 301 9.10 -9.51 23.99
C GLU A 301 9.60 -8.19 23.39
N PHE A 302 8.88 -7.59 22.44
CA PHE A 302 9.25 -6.28 21.88
C PHE A 302 8.45 -5.10 22.44
N GLY A 303 7.59 -5.34 23.44
CA GLY A 303 6.94 -4.27 24.22
C GLY A 303 6.03 -3.32 23.43
N ILE A 304 5.61 -3.70 22.22
CA ILE A 304 4.86 -2.84 21.33
C ILE A 304 3.38 -3.21 21.36
N ILE A 305 2.73 -2.91 22.48
CA ILE A 305 1.30 -2.61 22.48
C ILE A 305 1.22 -1.08 22.52
N ALA A 306 1.44 -0.42 21.40
CA ALA A 306 1.06 0.95 21.33
C ALA A 306 -0.38 1.01 20.82
N LYS A 307 -1.23 1.56 21.65
CA LYS A 307 -2.47 2.15 21.20
C LYS A 307 -2.16 3.08 20.05
N ARG A 308 -2.90 2.96 18.94
CA ARG A 308 -2.93 4.00 17.92
C ARG A 308 -3.01 5.34 18.67
N PRO A 309 -2.05 6.27 18.52
CA PRO A 309 -2.23 7.57 19.13
C PRO A 309 -3.54 8.08 18.58
N ASP A 310 -4.40 8.56 19.47
CA ASP A 310 -5.66 9.19 19.10
C ASP A 310 -5.36 10.18 17.99
N THR A 311 -5.94 10.00 16.82
CA THR A 311 -5.47 10.49 15.52
C THR A 311 -5.49 12.01 15.36
N GLY A 312 -5.10 12.71 16.40
CA GLY A 312 -4.71 14.11 16.37
C GLY A 312 -3.28 14.33 15.85
N ALA A 313 -2.44 13.32 15.75
CA ALA A 313 -1.09 13.47 15.25
C ALA A 313 -1.10 13.49 13.70
N ASN A 314 -1.13 14.71 13.18
CA ASN A 314 -1.01 15.02 11.78
C ASN A 314 0.42 14.75 11.31
N PHE A 315 0.65 13.68 10.55
CA PHE A 315 1.89 13.49 9.80
C PHE A 315 1.78 14.27 8.49
N ALA A 316 2.39 15.44 8.47
CA ALA A 316 2.49 16.24 7.26
C ALA A 316 3.62 15.71 6.37
N ALA A 317 3.33 15.46 5.10
CA ALA A 317 4.34 15.17 4.09
C ALA A 317 4.82 16.48 3.46
N GLY A 318 6.08 16.84 3.63
CA GLY A 318 6.69 17.99 2.97
C GLY A 318 7.27 17.60 1.60
N PHE A 319 7.05 18.44 0.61
CA PHE A 319 7.71 18.34 -0.69
C PHE A 319 8.93 19.27 -0.70
N ASN A 320 10.09 18.77 -1.01
CA ASN A 320 11.24 19.60 -1.31
C ASN A 320 11.78 19.23 -2.71
N SER A 321 12.02 20.23 -3.54
CA SER A 321 12.24 20.14 -4.99
C SER A 321 13.69 19.89 -5.39
N ALA A 322 14.38 18.92 -4.78
CA ALA A 322 15.72 18.53 -5.24
C ALA A 322 15.86 17.02 -5.27
N LEU A 323 15.79 16.44 -6.47
CA LEU A 323 16.14 15.05 -6.71
C LEU A 323 17.66 14.87 -6.67
N PRO A 324 18.21 13.90 -5.94
CA PRO A 324 19.52 13.36 -6.24
C PRO A 324 19.41 12.49 -7.49
N THR A 325 20.16 12.84 -8.53
CA THR A 325 20.36 12.00 -9.71
C THR A 325 21.20 10.78 -9.32
N GLY A 326 20.65 9.61 -9.46
CA GLY A 326 21.33 8.32 -9.37
C GLY A 326 20.83 7.43 -8.24
N TRP A 327 19.94 6.50 -8.58
CA TRP A 327 19.82 5.07 -8.20
C TRP A 327 18.65 4.45 -8.95
#